data_e1ded644f04a82f6c7534716cc3819e0
#
_entry.id   e1ded644f04a82f6c7534716cc3819e0
#
_cell.length_a   1.000
_cell.length_b   1.000
_cell.length_c   1.000
_cell.angle_alpha   90.00
_cell.angle_beta   90.00
_cell.angle_gamma   90.00
#
_symmetry.space_group_name_H-M   'P 1'
#
loop_
_entity.id
_entity.type
_entity.pdbx_description
1 polymer ?
#
loop_
_entity_poly.entity_id
_entity_poly.type
_entity_poly.pdbx_seq_one_letter_code
_entity_poly.pdbx_strand_id
1 'polypeptide(L)'
;MRRKRDSYDYVIIGGGSAGSVLGARLSEDKDKNVLVLEAGRSDYFWDLFIQMPAALMFPSGNRFYDWEYQTDEEPHMGRRVDHARGKVLGGSSSINGMIYQRGNPMDYEGWAEPEGMDTWDFAHCLPYFKKLETTYGAAPYDKVRGHDGPIKLKRGPATNPLFKSFFNAGVEAGYHKTADVNGYRQEGFGPFDSQVHHGRRMSASRAYLRPALRRRNLDVETRAFVTKLIFDENNSKKVTGVTFKKNGKEHTV
;
A
#
# COMPACT_ATOMS: atom_id res chain seq x y z
N MET A 1 -17.44 -16.24 16.76
CA MET A 1 -16.97 -16.47 15.37
C MET A 1 -18.11 -16.13 14.44
N ARG A 2 -17.90 -15.27 13.42
CA ARG A 2 -18.92 -15.09 12.36
C ARG A 2 -18.98 -16.38 11.55
N ARG A 3 -20.20 -16.80 11.16
CA ARG A 3 -20.40 -17.93 10.24
C ARG A 3 -19.84 -17.50 8.87
N LYS A 4 -18.97 -18.30 8.30
CA LYS A 4 -18.49 -18.08 6.93
C LYS A 4 -19.68 -18.12 5.97
N ARG A 5 -19.63 -17.28 4.95
CA ARG A 5 -20.58 -17.33 3.84
C ARG A 5 -20.14 -18.40 2.85
N ASP A 6 -21.13 -18.96 2.17
CA ASP A 6 -20.89 -19.96 1.15
C ASP A 6 -20.51 -19.34 -0.22
N SER A 7 -20.82 -18.04 -0.39
CA SER A 7 -20.49 -17.27 -1.59
C SER A 7 -20.25 -15.80 -1.30
N TYR A 8 -19.54 -15.14 -2.21
CA TYR A 8 -19.19 -13.72 -2.15
C TYR A 8 -19.37 -13.09 -3.52
N ASP A 9 -19.74 -11.80 -3.55
CA ASP A 9 -19.77 -11.00 -4.78
C ASP A 9 -18.35 -10.67 -5.25
N TYR A 10 -17.43 -10.49 -4.30
CA TYR A 10 -16.02 -10.18 -4.57
C TYR A 10 -15.09 -11.03 -3.71
N VAL A 11 -14.13 -11.68 -4.36
CA VAL A 11 -13.01 -12.36 -3.69
C VAL A 11 -11.72 -11.65 -4.08
N ILE A 12 -11.03 -11.07 -3.10
CA ILE A 12 -9.81 -10.31 -3.28
C ILE A 12 -8.63 -11.19 -2.86
N ILE A 13 -7.74 -11.46 -3.80
CA ILE A 13 -6.54 -12.27 -3.59
C ILE A 13 -5.39 -11.37 -3.17
N GLY A 14 -4.97 -11.49 -1.93
CA GLY A 14 -3.96 -10.69 -1.27
C GLY A 14 -4.53 -9.48 -0.51
N GLY A 15 -4.31 -9.45 0.79
CA GLY A 15 -4.64 -8.33 1.69
C GLY A 15 -3.55 -7.26 1.76
N GLY A 16 -2.77 -7.07 0.68
CA GLY A 16 -1.72 -6.07 0.56
C GLY A 16 -2.24 -4.63 0.42
N SER A 17 -1.43 -3.75 -0.15
CA SER A 17 -1.78 -2.32 -0.31
C SER A 17 -3.06 -2.15 -1.10
N ALA A 18 -3.15 -2.74 -2.30
CA ALA A 18 -4.33 -2.68 -3.15
C ALA A 18 -5.53 -3.43 -2.56
N GLY A 19 -5.32 -4.67 -2.09
CA GLY A 19 -6.41 -5.48 -1.54
C GLY A 19 -7.03 -4.91 -0.28
N SER A 20 -6.25 -4.21 0.55
CA SER A 20 -6.78 -3.48 1.72
C SER A 20 -7.71 -2.33 1.31
N VAL A 21 -7.38 -1.62 0.24
CA VAL A 21 -8.22 -0.54 -0.31
C VAL A 21 -9.48 -1.13 -0.94
N LEU A 22 -9.34 -2.15 -1.79
CA LEU A 22 -10.47 -2.80 -2.46
C LEU A 22 -11.43 -3.40 -1.44
N GLY A 23 -10.94 -4.14 -0.44
CA GLY A 23 -11.78 -4.72 0.61
C GLY A 23 -12.56 -3.67 1.38
N ALA A 24 -11.91 -2.54 1.69
CA ALA A 24 -12.58 -1.43 2.37
C ALA A 24 -13.60 -0.73 1.47
N ARG A 25 -13.27 -0.44 0.22
CA ARG A 25 -14.15 0.33 -0.68
C ARG A 25 -15.33 -0.48 -1.21
N LEU A 26 -15.10 -1.70 -1.66
CA LEU A 26 -16.18 -2.55 -2.17
C LEU A 26 -17.21 -2.92 -1.08
N SER A 27 -16.75 -3.05 0.17
CA SER A 27 -17.66 -3.31 1.30
C SER A 27 -18.43 -2.08 1.80
N GLU A 28 -18.26 -0.89 1.21
CA GLU A 28 -19.11 0.29 1.47
C GLU A 28 -20.56 0.03 0.99
N ASP A 29 -20.70 -0.70 -0.11
CA ASP A 29 -21.98 -1.23 -0.54
C ASP A 29 -22.40 -2.41 0.37
N LYS A 30 -23.47 -2.22 1.15
CA LYS A 30 -23.94 -3.20 2.13
C LYS A 30 -24.54 -4.45 1.50
N ASP A 31 -24.95 -4.37 0.24
CA ASP A 31 -25.56 -5.46 -0.52
C ASP A 31 -24.52 -6.36 -1.18
N LYS A 32 -23.22 -5.98 -1.11
CA LYS A 32 -22.10 -6.75 -1.64
C LYS A 32 -21.31 -7.43 -0.52
N ASN A 33 -21.16 -8.74 -0.62
CA ASN A 33 -20.33 -9.54 0.27
C ASN A 33 -18.89 -9.61 -0.29
N VAL A 34 -17.93 -9.25 0.52
CA VAL A 34 -16.51 -9.14 0.13
C VAL A 34 -15.68 -10.06 0.98
N LEU A 35 -14.82 -10.86 0.35
CA LEU A 35 -13.81 -11.70 1.00
C LEU A 35 -12.41 -11.24 0.60
N VAL A 36 -11.54 -11.06 1.58
CA VAL A 36 -10.10 -10.86 1.36
C VAL A 36 -9.36 -12.09 1.84
N LEU A 37 -8.55 -12.69 0.96
CA LEU A 37 -7.69 -13.84 1.25
C LEU A 37 -6.23 -13.39 1.29
N GLU A 38 -5.61 -13.42 2.48
CA GLU A 38 -4.21 -13.05 2.67
C GLU A 38 -3.37 -14.27 3.05
N ALA A 39 -2.29 -14.51 2.31
CA ALA A 39 -1.39 -15.64 2.56
C ALA A 39 -0.62 -15.52 3.86
N GLY A 40 -0.28 -14.30 4.24
CA GLY A 40 0.48 -13.99 5.45
C GLY A 40 -0.38 -13.95 6.72
N ARG A 41 0.27 -13.52 7.78
CA ARG A 41 -0.36 -13.34 9.11
C ARG A 41 -1.08 -11.99 9.19
N SER A 42 -1.84 -11.80 10.26
CA SER A 42 -2.40 -10.50 10.61
C SER A 42 -1.30 -9.54 11.08
N ASP A 43 -1.46 -8.25 10.75
CA ASP A 43 -0.66 -7.13 11.25
C ASP A 43 -1.11 -6.72 12.67
N TYR A 44 -0.90 -7.57 13.66
CA TYR A 44 -1.40 -7.35 15.01
C TYR A 44 -1.00 -5.97 15.56
N PHE A 45 -1.90 -5.34 16.32
CA PHE A 45 -1.66 -4.00 16.89
C PHE A 45 -0.51 -3.95 17.91
N TRP A 46 -0.16 -5.09 18.50
CA TRP A 46 0.93 -5.26 19.46
C TRP A 46 2.25 -5.70 18.80
N ASP A 47 2.26 -5.97 17.49
CA ASP A 47 3.47 -6.41 16.78
C ASP A 47 4.42 -5.23 16.59
N LEU A 48 5.43 -5.15 17.46
CA LEU A 48 6.38 -4.03 17.48
C LEU A 48 7.16 -3.89 16.17
N PHE A 49 7.50 -5.00 15.50
CA PHE A 49 8.26 -4.96 14.27
C PHE A 49 7.49 -4.33 13.11
N ILE A 50 6.16 -4.44 13.13
CA ILE A 50 5.31 -3.75 12.15
C ILE A 50 4.99 -2.33 12.62
N GLN A 51 4.59 -2.17 13.88
CA GLN A 51 3.96 -0.93 14.35
C GLN A 51 4.95 0.18 14.68
N MET A 52 6.14 -0.17 15.16
CA MET A 52 7.15 0.79 15.60
C MET A 52 8.02 1.26 14.42
N PRO A 53 8.01 2.56 14.07
CA PRO A 53 8.80 3.07 12.93
C PRO A 53 10.29 2.77 13.03
N ALA A 54 10.88 2.83 14.22
CA ALA A 54 12.30 2.53 14.43
C ALA A 54 12.69 1.07 14.15
N ALA A 55 11.70 0.17 14.10
CA ALA A 55 11.90 -1.25 13.81
C ALA A 55 11.82 -1.60 12.32
N LEU A 56 11.81 -0.63 11.43
CA LEU A 56 11.54 -0.80 9.98
C LEU A 56 12.43 -1.82 9.27
N MET A 57 13.64 -2.08 9.79
CA MET A 57 14.58 -3.03 9.18
C MET A 57 14.30 -4.50 9.55
N PHE A 58 13.57 -4.76 10.63
CA PHE A 58 13.37 -6.13 11.13
C PHE A 58 12.40 -6.98 10.30
N PRO A 59 11.32 -6.45 9.69
CA PRO A 59 10.41 -7.26 8.89
C PRO A 59 10.99 -7.70 7.55
N SER A 60 11.84 -6.90 6.91
CA SER A 60 12.47 -7.24 5.63
C SER A 60 13.46 -8.39 5.80
N GLY A 61 13.41 -9.39 4.91
CA GLY A 61 14.22 -10.60 5.00
C GLY A 61 13.84 -11.53 6.15
N ASN A 62 12.68 -11.32 6.79
CA ASN A 62 12.18 -12.18 7.84
C ASN A 62 10.95 -12.96 7.33
N ARG A 63 11.08 -14.27 7.21
CA ARG A 63 10.05 -15.19 6.67
C ARG A 63 8.66 -15.08 7.32
N PHE A 64 8.55 -14.49 8.49
CA PHE A 64 7.26 -14.28 9.17
C PHE A 64 6.50 -13.09 8.61
N TYR A 65 7.19 -12.18 7.88
CA TYR A 65 6.65 -10.94 7.35
C TYR A 65 6.93 -10.75 5.87
N ASP A 66 7.88 -11.51 5.30
CA ASP A 66 8.40 -11.34 3.97
C ASP A 66 8.25 -12.62 3.15
N TRP A 67 8.08 -12.49 1.83
CA TRP A 67 8.11 -13.60 0.89
C TRP A 67 9.53 -14.06 0.59
N GLU A 68 10.54 -13.25 0.93
CA GLU A 68 11.97 -13.51 0.71
C GLU A 68 12.28 -13.80 -0.76
N TYR A 69 11.66 -13.06 -1.69
CA TYR A 69 11.97 -13.20 -3.11
C TYR A 69 13.38 -12.71 -3.41
N GLN A 70 14.01 -13.37 -4.36
CA GLN A 70 15.29 -12.97 -4.93
C GLN A 70 15.13 -12.82 -6.43
N THR A 71 15.89 -11.91 -7.04
CA THR A 71 16.00 -11.82 -8.50
C THR A 71 16.70 -13.05 -9.05
N ASP A 72 16.63 -13.24 -10.36
CA ASP A 72 17.63 -14.05 -11.05
C ASP A 72 19.01 -13.40 -10.88
N GLU A 73 20.08 -14.12 -11.20
CA GLU A 73 21.42 -13.56 -11.12
C GLU A 73 21.54 -12.36 -12.06
N GLU A 74 21.91 -11.21 -11.50
CA GLU A 74 22.07 -9.97 -12.25
C GLU A 74 23.42 -10.05 -13.02
N PRO A 75 23.40 -10.05 -14.36
CA PRO A 75 24.61 -10.34 -15.15
C PRO A 75 25.79 -9.41 -14.87
N HIS A 76 25.52 -8.14 -14.56
CA HIS A 76 26.56 -7.14 -14.28
C HIS A 76 27.00 -7.09 -12.82
N MET A 77 26.25 -7.73 -11.93
CA MET A 77 26.56 -7.75 -10.48
C MET A 77 27.09 -9.10 -10.01
N GLY A 78 26.91 -10.16 -10.80
CA GLY A 78 27.32 -11.53 -10.45
C GLY A 78 26.67 -12.05 -9.17
N ARG A 79 25.46 -11.54 -8.82
CA ARG A 79 24.73 -11.95 -7.62
C ARG A 79 23.23 -11.79 -7.77
N ARG A 80 22.49 -12.53 -6.95
CA ARG A 80 21.05 -12.32 -6.75
C ARG A 80 20.83 -11.14 -5.79
N VAL A 81 19.76 -10.41 -5.99
CA VAL A 81 19.36 -9.29 -5.14
C VAL A 81 18.08 -9.65 -4.39
N ASP A 82 18.07 -9.45 -3.09
CA ASP A 82 16.88 -9.64 -2.26
C ASP A 82 15.81 -8.63 -2.63
N HIS A 83 14.58 -9.12 -2.79
CA HIS A 83 13.44 -8.32 -3.22
C HIS A 83 12.27 -8.47 -2.24
N ALA A 84 12.35 -7.76 -1.13
CA ALA A 84 11.39 -7.83 -0.05
C ALA A 84 9.96 -7.53 -0.52
N ARG A 85 9.02 -8.42 -0.15
CA ARG A 85 7.58 -8.25 -0.35
C ARG A 85 6.83 -8.73 0.87
N GLY A 86 5.97 -7.89 1.41
CA GLY A 86 5.24 -8.21 2.64
C GLY A 86 4.30 -9.40 2.49
N LYS A 87 4.49 -10.40 3.36
CA LYS A 87 3.63 -11.57 3.56
C LYS A 87 2.85 -11.44 4.86
N VAL A 88 2.03 -10.42 4.91
CA VAL A 88 1.28 -9.98 6.08
C VAL A 88 0.14 -9.09 5.64
N LEU A 89 -0.92 -8.99 6.44
CA LEU A 89 -2.01 -8.06 6.16
C LEU A 89 -1.49 -6.63 6.02
N GLY A 90 -1.91 -5.93 4.96
CA GLY A 90 -1.32 -4.66 4.53
C GLY A 90 -0.15 -4.83 3.54
N GLY A 91 0.35 -6.06 3.34
CA GLY A 91 1.42 -6.37 2.39
C GLY A 91 2.68 -5.55 2.63
N SER A 92 3.31 -5.08 1.55
CA SER A 92 4.54 -4.28 1.64
C SER A 92 4.36 -2.93 2.34
N SER A 93 3.14 -2.40 2.47
CA SER A 93 2.89 -1.21 3.30
C SER A 93 3.11 -1.47 4.80
N SER A 94 3.09 -2.74 5.22
CA SER A 94 3.37 -3.16 6.60
C SER A 94 4.86 -3.37 6.88
N ILE A 95 5.72 -3.39 5.86
CA ILE A 95 7.17 -3.63 6.01
C ILE A 95 8.07 -2.56 5.36
N ASN A 96 7.52 -1.63 4.56
CA ASN A 96 8.27 -0.58 3.88
C ASN A 96 8.86 0.48 4.84
N GLY A 97 9.69 1.38 4.31
CA GLY A 97 10.32 2.48 5.05
C GLY A 97 9.39 3.65 5.40
N MET A 98 8.08 3.54 5.15
CA MET A 98 7.05 4.55 5.50
C MET A 98 7.22 5.91 4.83
N ILE A 99 8.06 6.07 3.85
CA ILE A 99 8.18 7.31 3.08
C ILE A 99 6.99 7.41 2.12
N TYR A 100 6.32 8.56 2.13
CA TYR A 100 5.25 8.86 1.21
C TYR A 100 5.77 9.76 0.08
N GLN A 101 5.74 9.22 -1.12
CA GLN A 101 6.14 9.91 -2.34
C GLN A 101 5.14 9.57 -3.45
N ARG A 102 4.62 10.59 -4.13
CA ARG A 102 3.85 10.43 -5.37
C ARG A 102 4.79 10.32 -6.54
N GLY A 103 4.38 9.65 -7.62
CA GLY A 103 5.06 9.73 -8.91
C GLY A 103 5.08 11.17 -9.45
N ASN A 104 6.00 11.44 -10.37
CA ASN A 104 6.01 12.71 -11.08
C ASN A 104 4.76 12.82 -11.98
N PRO A 105 4.14 14.01 -12.14
CA PRO A 105 3.03 14.20 -13.06
C PRO A 105 3.31 13.65 -14.47
N MET A 106 4.53 13.82 -14.99
CA MET A 106 4.92 13.33 -16.31
C MET A 106 4.92 11.80 -16.42
N ASP A 107 5.10 11.07 -15.33
CA ASP A 107 4.97 9.60 -15.33
C ASP A 107 3.53 9.18 -15.68
N TYR A 108 2.55 9.92 -15.18
CA TYR A 108 1.12 9.66 -15.44
C TYR A 108 0.70 10.13 -16.84
N GLU A 109 1.26 11.25 -17.32
CA GLU A 109 1.07 11.65 -18.74
C GLU A 109 1.54 10.53 -19.66
N GLY A 110 2.73 9.96 -19.41
CA GLY A 110 3.22 8.80 -20.17
C GLY A 110 2.33 7.55 -20.06
N TRP A 111 1.62 7.37 -18.94
CA TRP A 111 0.66 6.25 -18.79
C TRP A 111 -0.61 6.47 -19.60
N ALA A 112 -0.96 7.73 -19.89
CA ALA A 112 -2.15 8.08 -20.67
C ALA A 112 -1.92 8.03 -22.19
N GLU A 113 -0.66 7.95 -22.67
CA GLU A 113 -0.33 7.92 -24.10
C GLU A 113 -0.93 6.72 -24.88
N PRO A 114 -0.96 5.47 -24.35
CA PRO A 114 -1.55 4.35 -25.08
C PRO A 114 -3.06 4.50 -25.25
N GLU A 115 -3.58 4.07 -26.40
CA GLU A 115 -5.00 4.09 -26.73
C GLU A 115 -5.86 3.43 -25.63
N GLY A 116 -6.90 4.14 -25.19
CA GLY A 116 -7.82 3.68 -24.14
C GLY A 116 -7.31 3.91 -22.71
N MET A 117 -6.19 4.59 -22.52
CA MET A 117 -5.62 4.91 -21.22
C MET A 117 -5.77 6.38 -20.81
N ASP A 118 -6.59 7.16 -21.52
CA ASP A 118 -6.75 8.63 -21.36
C ASP A 118 -7.06 9.09 -19.93
N THR A 119 -7.65 8.21 -19.10
CA THR A 119 -7.99 8.52 -17.71
C THR A 119 -6.86 8.27 -16.72
N TRP A 120 -5.66 7.92 -17.18
CA TRP A 120 -4.48 7.69 -16.37
C TRP A 120 -3.50 8.86 -16.30
N ASP A 121 -3.83 9.98 -16.92
CA ASP A 121 -3.08 11.23 -16.79
C ASP A 121 -3.09 11.76 -15.34
N PHE A 122 -2.22 12.70 -15.05
CA PHE A 122 -2.12 13.25 -13.70
C PHE A 122 -3.40 13.95 -13.22
N ALA A 123 -4.11 14.62 -14.13
CA ALA A 123 -5.32 15.35 -13.78
C ALA A 123 -6.43 14.39 -13.30
N HIS A 124 -6.59 13.24 -13.97
CA HIS A 124 -7.54 12.21 -13.56
C HIS A 124 -7.06 11.44 -12.29
N CYS A 125 -5.76 11.25 -12.10
CA CYS A 125 -5.19 10.59 -10.92
C CYS A 125 -5.20 11.45 -9.66
N LEU A 126 -5.05 12.78 -9.78
CA LEU A 126 -4.93 13.71 -8.65
C LEU A 126 -6.09 13.64 -7.64
N PRO A 127 -7.37 13.56 -8.04
CA PRO A 127 -8.48 13.40 -7.11
C PRO A 127 -8.34 12.16 -6.19
N TYR A 128 -7.79 11.07 -6.72
CA TYR A 128 -7.56 9.84 -5.95
C TYR A 128 -6.39 9.97 -4.98
N PHE A 129 -5.32 10.68 -5.36
CA PHE A 129 -4.24 11.02 -4.42
C PHE A 129 -4.74 11.87 -3.27
N LYS A 130 -5.58 12.87 -3.55
CA LYS A 130 -6.21 13.69 -2.52
C LYS A 130 -7.14 12.89 -1.62
N LYS A 131 -7.97 12.02 -2.20
CA LYS A 131 -8.89 11.13 -1.47
C LYS A 131 -8.17 10.12 -0.57
N LEU A 132 -6.93 9.78 -0.90
CA LEU A 132 -6.09 8.81 -0.20
C LEU A 132 -5.54 9.36 1.13
N GLU A 133 -5.15 10.65 1.17
CA GLU A 133 -4.28 11.19 2.22
C GLU A 133 -4.94 12.24 3.12
N THR A 134 -4.44 12.32 4.34
CA THR A 134 -4.51 13.49 5.19
C THR A 134 -3.10 13.94 5.49
N THR A 135 -2.68 15.07 4.93
CA THR A 135 -1.38 15.66 5.25
C THR A 135 -1.50 16.76 6.30
N TYR A 136 -0.57 16.77 7.24
CA TYR A 136 -0.42 17.82 8.25
C TYR A 136 0.75 18.76 7.91
N GLY A 137 1.48 18.48 6.83
CA GLY A 137 2.64 19.26 6.39
C GLY A 137 2.37 20.26 5.26
N ALA A 138 1.22 20.16 4.59
CA ALA A 138 0.82 21.10 3.55
C ALA A 138 -0.09 22.21 4.11
N ALA A 139 -0.13 23.35 3.39
CA ALA A 139 -1.06 24.43 3.73
C ALA A 139 -2.52 23.96 3.59
N PRO A 140 -3.44 24.43 4.45
CA PRO A 140 -4.85 24.01 4.40
C PRO A 140 -5.55 24.33 3.06
N TYR A 141 -5.05 25.31 2.32
CA TYR A 141 -5.57 25.74 1.01
C TYR A 141 -4.84 25.10 -0.17
N ASP A 142 -3.91 24.19 0.08
CA ASP A 142 -3.17 23.50 -1.00
C ASP A 142 -4.14 22.68 -1.86
N LYS A 143 -4.16 22.99 -3.16
CA LYS A 143 -5.10 22.39 -4.11
C LYS A 143 -4.69 20.97 -4.55
N VAL A 144 -3.40 20.64 -4.42
CA VAL A 144 -2.86 19.34 -4.88
C VAL A 144 -2.73 18.32 -3.75
N ARG A 145 -2.88 18.74 -2.47
CA ARG A 145 -2.80 17.85 -1.31
C ARG A 145 -4.19 17.53 -0.73
N GLY A 146 -4.29 16.35 -0.09
CA GLY A 146 -5.51 15.90 0.59
C GLY A 146 -5.49 16.14 2.10
N HIS A 147 -6.67 16.38 2.71
CA HIS A 147 -6.78 16.74 4.12
C HIS A 147 -7.72 15.85 4.94
N ASP A 148 -8.46 14.94 4.32
CA ASP A 148 -9.50 14.11 4.94
C ASP A 148 -9.45 12.61 4.58
N GLY A 149 -8.41 12.21 3.84
CA GLY A 149 -8.19 10.82 3.48
C GLY A 149 -7.75 9.93 4.65
N PRO A 150 -7.84 8.60 4.49
CA PRO A 150 -7.56 7.65 5.56
C PRO A 150 -6.08 7.50 5.91
N ILE A 151 -5.15 7.73 4.96
CA ILE A 151 -3.72 7.66 5.24
C ILE A 151 -3.25 8.98 5.87
N LYS A 152 -2.93 8.93 7.16
CA LYS A 152 -2.43 10.08 7.90
C LYS A 152 -0.93 10.21 7.70
N LEU A 153 -0.48 11.37 7.23
CA LEU A 153 0.90 11.68 6.90
C LEU A 153 1.48 12.70 7.86
N LYS A 154 2.73 12.48 8.27
CA LYS A 154 3.48 13.43 9.11
C LYS A 154 4.72 13.86 8.36
N ARG A 155 4.91 15.17 8.18
CA ARG A 155 6.16 15.72 7.65
C ARG A 155 7.26 15.60 8.69
N GLY A 156 8.42 15.09 8.28
CA GLY A 156 9.61 15.04 9.11
C GLY A 156 10.07 16.47 9.48
N PRO A 157 10.49 16.73 10.72
CA PRO A 157 10.87 18.09 11.14
C PRO A 157 12.20 18.56 10.53
N ALA A 158 13.03 17.66 10.00
CA ALA A 158 14.36 17.94 9.42
C ALA A 158 15.22 18.88 10.31
N THR A 159 15.16 18.70 11.63
CA THR A 159 15.80 19.59 12.63
C THR A 159 17.26 19.29 12.88
N ASN A 160 17.77 18.12 12.46
CA ASN A 160 19.19 17.82 12.60
C ASN A 160 20.02 18.83 11.79
N PRO A 161 21.08 19.44 12.35
CA PRO A 161 21.92 20.41 11.64
C PRO A 161 22.45 19.93 10.28
N LEU A 162 22.69 18.62 10.13
CA LEU A 162 23.12 18.03 8.86
C LEU A 162 22.10 18.21 7.75
N PHE A 163 20.78 18.22 8.03
CA PHE A 163 19.78 18.51 7.01
C PHE A 163 19.91 19.92 6.45
N LYS A 164 20.20 20.90 7.31
CA LYS A 164 20.40 22.28 6.86
C LYS A 164 21.62 22.37 5.93
N SER A 165 22.72 21.74 6.32
CA SER A 165 23.94 21.69 5.51
C SER A 165 23.70 20.97 4.18
N PHE A 166 23.02 19.82 4.19
CA PHE A 166 22.67 19.06 3.00
C PHE A 166 21.79 19.87 2.04
N PHE A 167 20.74 20.51 2.53
CA PHE A 167 19.86 21.33 1.71
C PHE A 167 20.58 22.57 1.14
N ASN A 168 21.53 23.17 1.88
CA ASN A 168 22.33 24.29 1.39
C ASN A 168 23.30 23.82 0.31
N ALA A 169 23.99 22.68 0.52
CA ALA A 169 24.86 22.10 -0.49
C ALA A 169 24.11 21.79 -1.80
N GLY A 170 22.86 21.33 -1.70
CA GLY A 170 21.99 21.16 -2.88
C GLY A 170 21.77 22.46 -3.64
N VAL A 171 21.54 23.58 -2.92
CA VAL A 171 21.39 24.90 -3.55
C VAL A 171 22.70 25.39 -4.17
N GLU A 172 23.83 25.22 -3.49
CA GLU A 172 25.16 25.55 -4.00
C GLU A 172 25.49 24.77 -5.27
N ALA A 173 24.99 23.53 -5.38
CA ALA A 173 25.11 22.69 -6.57
C ALA A 173 24.10 23.04 -7.70
N GLY A 174 23.29 24.10 -7.53
CA GLY A 174 22.34 24.56 -8.53
C GLY A 174 20.94 23.96 -8.46
N TYR A 175 20.65 23.15 -7.45
CA TYR A 175 19.33 22.56 -7.26
C TYR A 175 18.42 23.47 -6.43
N HIS A 176 17.11 23.28 -6.56
CA HIS A 176 16.13 24.07 -5.80
C HIS A 176 15.79 23.43 -4.46
N LYS A 177 15.37 24.28 -3.50
CA LYS A 177 14.62 23.81 -2.34
C LYS A 177 13.14 23.73 -2.69
N THR A 178 12.49 22.65 -2.22
CA THR A 178 11.02 22.54 -2.27
C THR A 178 10.45 22.48 -0.86
N ALA A 179 9.31 23.13 -0.68
CA ALA A 179 8.58 23.08 0.59
C ALA A 179 7.81 21.75 0.73
N ASP A 180 7.48 21.10 -0.39
CA ASP A 180 6.71 19.87 -0.41
C ASP A 180 7.05 19.03 -1.65
N VAL A 181 7.70 17.88 -1.42
CA VAL A 181 8.07 16.91 -2.45
C VAL A 181 6.87 16.20 -3.09
N ASN A 182 5.67 16.39 -2.55
CA ASN A 182 4.40 15.90 -3.10
C ASN A 182 3.45 17.04 -3.52
N GLY A 183 3.92 18.29 -3.47
CA GLY A 183 3.16 19.47 -3.81
C GLY A 183 3.21 19.79 -5.31
N TYR A 184 2.85 21.03 -5.63
CA TYR A 184 2.85 21.54 -7.01
C TYR A 184 4.25 21.45 -7.67
N ARG A 185 5.31 21.69 -6.91
CA ARG A 185 6.70 21.56 -7.37
C ARG A 185 7.40 20.46 -6.58
N GLN A 186 7.46 19.26 -7.16
CA GLN A 186 8.06 18.09 -6.51
C GLN A 186 9.60 18.14 -6.52
N GLU A 187 10.19 18.62 -7.60
CA GLU A 187 11.64 18.65 -7.77
C GLU A 187 12.31 19.59 -6.78
N GLY A 188 13.38 19.09 -6.16
CA GLY A 188 14.19 19.85 -5.23
C GLY A 188 14.48 19.14 -3.92
N PHE A 189 15.23 19.80 -3.07
CA PHE A 189 15.59 19.32 -1.73
C PHE A 189 14.58 19.80 -0.70
N GLY A 190 13.98 18.90 0.03
CA GLY A 190 13.01 19.23 1.07
C GLY A 190 12.69 18.04 1.98
N PRO A 191 12.05 18.30 3.13
CA PRO A 191 11.58 17.22 3.99
C PRO A 191 10.42 16.47 3.35
N PHE A 192 10.41 15.16 3.49
CA PHE A 192 9.33 14.33 2.99
C PHE A 192 8.32 13.94 4.07
N ASP A 193 7.13 13.55 3.61
CA ASP A 193 6.09 13.03 4.46
C ASP A 193 6.32 11.55 4.76
N SER A 194 5.95 11.14 5.96
CA SER A 194 6.00 9.75 6.37
C SER A 194 4.62 9.22 6.73
N GLN A 195 4.39 7.95 6.43
CA GLN A 195 3.18 7.20 6.80
C GLN A 195 3.28 6.76 8.27
N VAL A 196 3.35 7.75 9.16
CA VAL A 196 3.41 7.56 10.62
C VAL A 196 2.35 8.43 11.28
N HIS A 197 1.54 7.82 12.14
CA HIS A 197 0.49 8.51 12.88
C HIS A 197 0.45 8.03 14.32
N HIS A 198 0.49 8.97 15.28
CA HIS A 198 0.62 8.67 16.70
C HIS A 198 1.75 7.68 17.03
N GLY A 199 2.95 7.94 16.45
CA GLY A 199 4.14 7.13 16.68
C GLY A 199 4.11 5.72 16.08
N ARG A 200 3.13 5.40 15.23
CA ARG A 200 2.98 4.08 14.63
C ARG A 200 2.87 4.15 13.12
N ARG A 201 3.35 3.11 12.44
CA ARG A 201 3.17 2.89 11.00
C ARG A 201 1.71 3.04 10.59
N MET A 202 1.46 3.71 9.49
CA MET A 202 0.16 3.84 8.85
C MET A 202 0.11 2.97 7.58
N SER A 203 0.02 1.64 7.76
CA SER A 203 -0.11 0.69 6.65
C SER A 203 -1.49 0.82 5.97
N ALA A 204 -1.62 0.28 4.76
CA ALA A 204 -2.91 0.21 4.07
C ALA A 204 -3.94 -0.59 4.86
N SER A 205 -3.53 -1.66 5.55
CA SER A 205 -4.42 -2.39 6.46
C SER A 205 -4.95 -1.48 7.57
N ARG A 206 -4.07 -0.73 8.24
CA ARG A 206 -4.46 0.18 9.33
C ARG A 206 -5.34 1.33 8.84
N ALA A 207 -5.04 1.86 7.66
CA ALA A 207 -5.77 3.00 7.10
C ALA A 207 -7.16 2.63 6.57
N TYR A 208 -7.28 1.49 5.92
CA TYR A 208 -8.47 1.09 5.17
C TYR A 208 -9.16 -0.14 5.75
N LEU A 209 -8.45 -1.28 5.81
CA LEU A 209 -9.09 -2.56 6.04
C LEU A 209 -9.56 -2.71 7.50
N ARG A 210 -8.72 -2.35 8.48
CA ARG A 210 -9.08 -2.48 9.90
C ARG A 210 -10.33 -1.70 10.31
N PRO A 211 -10.52 -0.43 9.91
CA PRO A 211 -11.77 0.28 10.15
C PRO A 211 -12.98 -0.41 9.52
N ALA A 212 -12.80 -0.98 8.30
CA ALA A 212 -13.85 -1.67 7.56
C ALA A 212 -14.24 -3.03 8.16
N LEU A 213 -13.40 -3.68 8.98
CA LEU A 213 -13.71 -4.98 9.62
C LEU A 213 -14.95 -4.94 10.53
N ARG A 214 -15.45 -3.75 10.89
CA ARG A 214 -16.70 -3.61 11.64
C ARG A 214 -17.92 -3.92 10.77
N ARG A 215 -17.80 -3.87 9.45
CA ARG A 215 -18.87 -4.13 8.50
C ARG A 215 -19.22 -5.61 8.49
N ARG A 216 -20.50 -5.93 8.37
CA ARG A 216 -20.98 -7.32 8.40
C ARG A 216 -20.71 -8.07 7.09
N ASN A 217 -20.58 -7.33 6.00
CA ASN A 217 -20.40 -7.83 4.64
C ASN A 217 -18.93 -7.92 4.19
N LEU A 218 -17.98 -7.69 5.09
CA LEU A 218 -16.54 -7.87 4.84
C LEU A 218 -15.99 -8.99 5.70
N ASP A 219 -15.42 -10.01 5.07
CA ASP A 219 -14.68 -11.09 5.70
C ASP A 219 -13.20 -11.04 5.28
N VAL A 220 -12.31 -11.31 6.20
CA VAL A 220 -10.86 -11.37 5.96
C VAL A 220 -10.30 -12.66 6.52
N GLU A 221 -9.67 -13.44 5.67
CA GLU A 221 -9.01 -14.69 6.03
C GLU A 221 -7.50 -14.52 5.87
N THR A 222 -6.76 -14.66 6.96
CA THR A 222 -5.30 -14.68 6.95
C THR A 222 -4.76 -16.11 6.99
N ARG A 223 -3.50 -16.29 6.57
CA ARG A 223 -2.88 -17.60 6.36
C ARG A 223 -3.68 -18.44 5.36
N ALA A 224 -4.26 -17.78 4.38
CA ALA A 224 -5.07 -18.33 3.31
C ALA A 224 -4.33 -18.12 1.98
N PHE A 225 -3.53 -19.10 1.60
CA PHE A 225 -2.73 -19.06 0.38
C PHE A 225 -3.55 -19.54 -0.81
N VAL A 226 -3.95 -18.63 -1.70
CA VAL A 226 -4.68 -18.97 -2.92
C VAL A 226 -3.77 -19.71 -3.88
N THR A 227 -4.24 -20.84 -4.35
CA THR A 227 -3.49 -21.76 -5.23
C THR A 227 -4.02 -21.80 -6.64
N LYS A 228 -5.32 -21.56 -6.84
CA LYS A 228 -5.96 -21.72 -8.15
C LYS A 228 -7.21 -20.86 -8.28
N LEU A 229 -7.44 -20.33 -9.49
CA LEU A 229 -8.73 -19.81 -9.93
C LEU A 229 -9.57 -20.94 -10.49
N ILE A 230 -10.86 -20.93 -10.21
CA ILE A 230 -11.83 -21.86 -10.78
C ILE A 230 -12.62 -21.13 -11.85
N PHE A 231 -12.60 -21.66 -13.04
CA PHE A 231 -13.30 -21.11 -14.20
C PHE A 231 -14.59 -21.90 -14.47
N ASP A 232 -15.54 -21.22 -15.07
CA ASP A 232 -16.77 -21.83 -15.56
C ASP A 232 -16.44 -22.84 -16.67
N GLU A 233 -17.09 -24.02 -16.64
CA GLU A 233 -16.84 -25.08 -17.61
C GLU A 233 -17.20 -24.70 -19.06
N ASN A 234 -18.19 -23.80 -19.21
CA ASN A 234 -18.66 -23.34 -20.51
C ASN A 234 -18.09 -22.00 -20.94
N ASN A 235 -17.38 -21.30 -20.03
CA ASN A 235 -16.80 -19.98 -20.29
C ASN A 235 -15.45 -19.81 -19.59
N SER A 236 -14.37 -20.09 -20.29
CA SER A 236 -13.00 -19.98 -19.77
C SER A 236 -12.56 -18.56 -19.37
N LYS A 237 -13.36 -17.53 -19.67
CA LYS A 237 -13.12 -16.14 -19.24
C LYS A 237 -13.88 -15.77 -17.97
N LYS A 238 -14.76 -16.64 -17.47
CA LYS A 238 -15.56 -16.40 -16.28
C LYS A 238 -15.00 -17.17 -15.09
N VAL A 239 -14.52 -16.45 -14.08
CA VAL A 239 -14.09 -17.03 -12.79
C VAL A 239 -15.32 -17.25 -11.93
N THR A 240 -15.46 -18.45 -11.37
CA THR A 240 -16.59 -18.87 -10.51
C THR A 240 -16.17 -19.10 -9.06
N GLY A 241 -14.86 -19.15 -8.78
CA GLY A 241 -14.36 -19.34 -7.43
C GLY A 241 -12.84 -19.37 -7.36
N VAL A 242 -12.34 -19.60 -6.16
CA VAL A 242 -10.90 -19.76 -5.89
C VAL A 242 -10.66 -20.91 -4.93
N THR A 243 -9.54 -21.60 -5.12
CA THR A 243 -9.03 -22.59 -4.17
C THR A 243 -7.88 -22.02 -3.36
N PHE A 244 -7.85 -22.23 -2.06
CA PHE A 244 -6.80 -21.76 -1.17
C PHE A 244 -6.44 -22.79 -0.10
N LYS A 245 -5.19 -22.78 0.35
CA LYS A 245 -4.69 -23.60 1.46
C LYS A 245 -4.69 -22.81 2.76
N LYS A 246 -5.26 -23.40 3.81
CA LYS A 246 -5.24 -22.86 5.17
C LYS A 246 -5.11 -23.98 6.20
N ASN A 247 -4.16 -23.86 7.15
CA ASN A 247 -3.88 -24.88 8.16
C ASN A 247 -3.69 -26.29 7.58
N GLY A 248 -2.96 -26.39 6.46
CA GLY A 248 -2.69 -27.67 5.77
C GLY A 248 -3.87 -28.27 5.01
N LYS A 249 -5.05 -27.63 5.03
CA LYS A 249 -6.26 -28.09 4.32
C LYS A 249 -6.53 -27.17 3.13
N GLU A 250 -7.11 -27.79 2.09
CA GLU A 250 -7.62 -27.08 0.92
C GLU A 250 -9.08 -26.66 1.17
N HIS A 251 -9.40 -25.48 0.71
CA HIS A 251 -10.72 -24.84 0.80
C HIS A 251 -11.07 -24.21 -0.55
N THR A 252 -12.36 -24.16 -0.85
CA THR A 252 -12.90 -23.49 -2.03
C THR A 252 -13.96 -22.48 -1.61
N VAL A 253 -14.04 -21.38 -2.33
CA VAL A 253 -15.09 -20.37 -2.18
C VAL A 253 -15.40 -19.76 -3.54
#